data_6827798c960645ea5f96a8f0ab19a786
#
_entry.id   6827798c960645ea5f96a8f0ab19a786
#
_cell.length_a   1.000
_cell.length_b   1.000
_cell.length_c   1.000
_cell.angle_alpha   90.00
_cell.angle_beta   90.00
_cell.angle_gamma   90.00
#
_symmetry.space_group_name_H-M   'P 1'
#
loop_
_entity.id
_entity.type
_entity.pdbx_description
1 polymer ?
#
loop_
_entity_poly.entity_id
_entity_poly.type
_entity_poly.pdbx_seq_one_letter_code
_entity_poly.pdbx_strand_id
1 'polypeptide(L)'
;MNKISFTKSPFHKITIGYLVLSLLFAFLYWLPPLHYGELSFVDAWFISSSGLSTTGLSTVVLSDVLTPAAQWLMILEMQIGGIGFMGIIGFYLFLMHRDASLPQLTLMGFDQNQRSLRNIKSLVIFIALFSAVSEFVGFLFLIPDVLRFEGDVETALRYTAFHAVSAFTNSGLDLFGGSVAPFNYAPMFMLVTALLVFLGVLGFPTVWELLYLRGKKKSLYTKVNLLFHAVLLVSGTILITALEWSNRGTVGEMPYGFRLLNTFFISVSSRSGGLGNVDFTFAAPATVLLLMVLMFIGGSASSTAGGIRITTFAILLAKARSAITRNSDVILFRKSLYEEDVQKAYIVFFFVLSFFFLSCFVLFISEDALDVLAVTFEGMSAITNNGFSFGITGELSTFGKLWITLMMMVGRIGIISIIYSVVKPRKSAVKYIKESIIVG
;
A
#
# COMPACT_ATOMS: atom_id res chain seq x y z
N MET A 1 20.65 -14.24 33.66
CA MET A 1 20.34 -14.17 32.20
C MET A 1 18.88 -14.54 31.99
N ASN A 2 17.97 -13.56 31.94
CA ASN A 2 16.56 -13.84 31.68
C ASN A 2 16.39 -14.18 30.18
N LYS A 3 15.96 -15.41 29.88
CA LYS A 3 15.58 -15.85 28.54
C LYS A 3 14.61 -14.80 27.95
N ILE A 4 14.99 -14.23 26.84
CA ILE A 4 14.19 -13.27 26.09
C ILE A 4 12.96 -14.02 25.57
N SER A 5 11.81 -13.87 26.24
CA SER A 5 10.55 -14.38 25.74
C SER A 5 10.12 -13.50 24.55
N PHE A 6 10.54 -13.89 23.36
CA PHE A 6 10.18 -13.23 22.08
C PHE A 6 8.67 -13.23 21.81
N THR A 7 7.90 -14.03 22.53
CA THR A 7 6.47 -14.32 22.25
C THR A 7 5.47 -13.32 22.86
N LYS A 8 5.92 -12.24 23.53
CA LYS A 8 5.01 -11.36 24.30
C LYS A 8 4.68 -10.01 23.66
N SER A 9 5.41 -9.55 22.64
CA SER A 9 5.14 -8.26 22.00
C SER A 9 4.00 -8.37 20.97
N PRO A 10 3.00 -7.46 20.95
CA PRO A 10 1.98 -7.39 19.91
C PRO A 10 2.57 -7.31 18.51
N PHE A 11 3.62 -6.53 18.32
CA PHE A 11 4.31 -6.34 17.05
C PHE A 11 4.90 -7.64 16.50
N HIS A 12 5.52 -8.43 17.37
CA HIS A 12 6.10 -9.73 17.00
C HIS A 12 5.03 -10.71 16.50
N LYS A 13 3.84 -10.73 17.13
CA LYS A 13 2.73 -11.58 16.70
C LYS A 13 2.19 -11.19 15.33
N ILE A 14 2.09 -9.89 15.04
CA ILE A 14 1.65 -9.39 13.73
C ILE A 14 2.67 -9.79 12.66
N THR A 15 3.97 -9.56 12.89
CA THR A 15 5.03 -9.90 11.94
C THR A 15 5.06 -11.40 11.62
N ILE A 16 5.01 -12.26 12.65
CA ILE A 16 4.95 -13.71 12.44
C ILE A 16 3.65 -14.11 11.75
N GLY A 17 2.51 -13.51 12.11
CA GLY A 17 1.22 -13.77 11.47
C GLY A 17 1.25 -13.52 9.97
N TYR A 18 1.81 -12.38 9.54
CA TYR A 18 1.98 -12.07 8.11
C TYR A 18 2.92 -13.06 7.42
N LEU A 19 4.06 -13.40 8.03
CA LEU A 19 5.00 -14.37 7.46
C LEU A 19 4.35 -15.76 7.30
N VAL A 20 3.67 -16.25 8.34
CA VAL A 20 3.01 -17.56 8.31
C VAL A 20 1.89 -17.58 7.28
N LEU A 21 1.09 -16.51 7.17
CA LEU A 21 0.03 -16.42 6.16
C LEU A 21 0.60 -16.38 4.74
N SER A 22 1.65 -15.58 4.49
CA SER A 22 2.25 -15.54 3.15
C SER A 22 2.83 -16.88 2.73
N LEU A 23 3.47 -17.61 3.65
CA LEU A 23 3.97 -18.95 3.37
C LEU A 23 2.84 -19.98 3.18
N LEU A 24 1.73 -19.84 3.91
CA LEU A 24 0.55 -20.70 3.75
C LEU A 24 -0.07 -20.53 2.37
N PHE A 25 -0.33 -19.29 1.93
CA PHE A 25 -0.88 -19.02 0.61
C PHE A 25 0.12 -19.41 -0.49
N ALA A 26 1.41 -19.15 -0.31
CA ALA A 26 2.46 -19.61 -1.22
C ALA A 26 2.43 -21.13 -1.41
N PHE A 27 2.32 -21.87 -0.32
CA PHE A 27 2.20 -23.34 -0.37
C PHE A 27 0.94 -23.78 -1.11
N LEU A 28 -0.20 -23.09 -0.89
CA LEU A 28 -1.43 -23.39 -1.60
C LEU A 28 -1.27 -23.16 -3.11
N TYR A 29 -0.73 -21.98 -3.54
CA TYR A 29 -0.51 -21.71 -4.98
C TYR A 29 0.46 -22.67 -5.64
N TRP A 30 1.44 -23.17 -4.89
CA TRP A 30 2.42 -24.13 -5.38
C TRP A 30 1.82 -25.54 -5.58
N LEU A 31 0.64 -25.83 -5.05
CA LEU A 31 -0.02 -27.13 -5.25
C LEU A 31 -0.54 -27.25 -6.69
N PRO A 32 -0.26 -28.37 -7.40
CA PRO A 32 -0.62 -28.56 -8.82
C PRO A 32 -2.06 -28.23 -9.22
N PRO A 33 -3.11 -28.44 -8.38
CA PRO A 33 -4.49 -28.09 -8.75
C PRO A 33 -4.75 -26.58 -8.84
N LEU A 34 -3.85 -25.72 -8.34
CA LEU A 34 -4.05 -24.28 -8.25
C LEU A 34 -3.23 -23.46 -9.25
N HIS A 35 -2.38 -24.11 -10.04
CA HIS A 35 -1.64 -23.45 -11.12
C HIS A 35 -1.59 -24.30 -12.39
N TYR A 36 -1.39 -23.64 -13.52
CA TYR A 36 -1.09 -24.25 -14.80
C TYR A 36 0.43 -24.26 -15.04
N GLY A 37 0.94 -25.28 -15.69
CA GLY A 37 2.35 -25.38 -16.03
C GLY A 37 3.27 -25.53 -14.80
N GLU A 38 4.45 -24.94 -14.88
CA GLU A 38 5.44 -24.97 -13.80
C GLU A 38 5.44 -23.65 -13.04
N LEU A 39 5.24 -23.70 -11.72
CA LEU A 39 5.35 -22.58 -10.81
C LEU A 39 6.38 -22.91 -9.73
N SER A 40 7.48 -22.14 -9.67
CA SER A 40 8.46 -22.33 -8.59
C SER A 40 7.87 -21.91 -7.24
N PHE A 41 8.33 -22.53 -6.14
CA PHE A 41 7.91 -22.10 -4.80
C PHE A 41 8.28 -20.65 -4.49
N VAL A 42 9.39 -20.15 -5.06
CA VAL A 42 9.83 -18.76 -4.89
C VAL A 42 8.85 -17.81 -5.57
N ASP A 43 8.41 -18.12 -6.80
CA ASP A 43 7.42 -17.32 -7.50
C ASP A 43 6.05 -17.37 -6.80
N ALA A 44 5.62 -18.55 -6.33
CA ALA A 44 4.41 -18.70 -5.52
C ALA A 44 4.46 -17.84 -4.25
N TRP A 45 5.62 -17.81 -3.55
CA TRP A 45 5.80 -16.98 -2.36
C TRP A 45 5.87 -15.48 -2.68
N PHE A 46 6.49 -15.13 -3.80
CA PHE A 46 6.50 -13.74 -4.29
C PHE A 46 5.08 -13.23 -4.54
N ILE A 47 4.28 -13.99 -5.31
CA ILE A 47 2.89 -13.64 -5.65
C ILE A 47 2.04 -13.51 -4.38
N SER A 48 2.12 -14.50 -3.48
CA SER A 48 1.41 -14.48 -2.21
C SER A 48 1.84 -13.27 -1.36
N SER A 49 3.14 -13.03 -1.22
CA SER A 49 3.62 -11.87 -0.48
C SER A 49 3.13 -10.56 -1.08
N SER A 50 3.06 -10.46 -2.41
CA SER A 50 2.52 -9.31 -3.12
C SER A 50 1.02 -9.12 -2.88
N GLY A 51 0.23 -10.20 -2.96
CA GLY A 51 -1.21 -10.17 -2.68
C GLY A 51 -1.52 -9.78 -1.23
N LEU A 52 -0.84 -10.43 -0.27
CA LEU A 52 -1.04 -10.18 1.15
C LEU A 52 -0.52 -8.81 1.60
N SER A 53 0.61 -8.35 1.06
CA SER A 53 1.14 -7.01 1.35
C SER A 53 0.44 -5.91 0.55
N THR A 54 -0.48 -6.28 -0.33
CA THR A 54 -1.18 -5.36 -1.24
C THR A 54 -0.20 -4.49 -2.03
N THR A 55 0.77 -5.15 -2.71
CA THR A 55 1.82 -4.46 -3.45
C THR A 55 1.51 -4.38 -4.94
N GLY A 56 1.23 -5.52 -5.60
CA GLY A 56 0.90 -5.56 -7.02
C GLY A 56 2.01 -6.02 -7.96
N LEU A 57 3.22 -6.23 -7.46
CA LEU A 57 4.30 -6.81 -8.25
C LEU A 57 4.04 -8.31 -8.47
N SER A 58 4.35 -8.81 -9.66
CA SER A 58 4.23 -10.23 -10.00
C SER A 58 5.38 -10.68 -10.89
N THR A 59 5.90 -11.88 -10.61
CA THR A 59 6.96 -12.51 -11.42
C THR A 59 6.41 -13.26 -12.63
N VAL A 60 5.09 -13.42 -12.70
CA VAL A 60 4.38 -14.17 -13.75
C VAL A 60 3.08 -13.46 -14.13
N VAL A 61 2.55 -13.75 -15.30
CA VAL A 61 1.20 -13.30 -15.70
C VAL A 61 0.18 -14.16 -14.98
N LEU A 62 -0.58 -13.55 -14.07
CA LEU A 62 -1.47 -14.28 -13.14
C LEU A 62 -2.61 -15.01 -13.86
N SER A 63 -3.16 -14.44 -14.95
CA SER A 63 -4.19 -15.08 -15.77
C SER A 63 -3.73 -16.38 -16.39
N ASP A 64 -2.46 -16.48 -16.76
CA ASP A 64 -1.90 -17.62 -17.49
C ASP A 64 -1.47 -18.75 -16.54
N VAL A 65 -1.07 -18.36 -15.31
CA VAL A 65 -0.51 -19.31 -14.35
C VAL A 65 -1.53 -19.77 -13.32
N LEU A 66 -2.42 -18.91 -12.82
CA LEU A 66 -3.36 -19.26 -11.76
C LEU A 66 -4.66 -19.84 -12.31
N THR A 67 -5.07 -21.01 -11.79
CA THR A 67 -6.39 -21.57 -12.10
C THR A 67 -7.51 -20.69 -11.55
N PRO A 68 -8.76 -20.81 -12.06
CA PRO A 68 -9.91 -20.06 -11.52
C PRO A 68 -10.07 -20.18 -10.00
N ALA A 69 -9.80 -21.36 -9.44
CA ALA A 69 -9.85 -21.59 -8.00
C ALA A 69 -8.77 -20.79 -7.25
N ALA A 70 -7.55 -20.71 -7.79
CA ALA A 70 -6.47 -19.91 -7.22
C ALA A 70 -6.74 -18.41 -7.33
N GLN A 71 -7.38 -17.95 -8.41
CA GLN A 71 -7.80 -16.56 -8.58
C GLN A 71 -8.84 -16.15 -7.51
N TRP A 72 -9.81 -17.00 -7.18
CA TRP A 72 -10.73 -16.78 -6.05
C TRP A 72 -10.01 -16.78 -4.70
N LEU A 73 -9.04 -17.68 -4.53
CA LEU A 73 -8.21 -17.72 -3.32
C LEU A 73 -7.38 -16.43 -3.17
N MET A 74 -6.89 -15.85 -4.27
CA MET A 74 -6.15 -14.60 -4.27
C MET A 74 -7.04 -13.39 -3.92
N ILE A 75 -8.30 -13.38 -4.33
CA ILE A 75 -9.28 -12.39 -3.87
C ILE A 75 -9.39 -12.41 -2.33
N LEU A 76 -9.48 -13.60 -1.74
CA LEU A 76 -9.51 -13.74 -0.28
C LEU A 76 -8.21 -13.24 0.37
N GLU A 77 -7.06 -13.57 -0.21
CA GLU A 77 -5.75 -13.13 0.28
C GLU A 77 -5.62 -11.60 0.25
N MET A 78 -6.00 -10.95 -0.87
CA MET A 78 -6.00 -9.49 -0.99
C MET A 78 -6.92 -8.82 0.04
N GLN A 79 -8.08 -9.41 0.33
CA GLN A 79 -8.98 -8.94 1.38
C GLN A 79 -8.33 -9.02 2.77
N ILE A 80 -7.66 -10.14 3.08
CA ILE A 80 -6.93 -10.31 4.35
C ILE A 80 -5.82 -9.25 4.46
N GLY A 81 -5.08 -9.04 3.38
CA GLY A 81 -4.02 -8.04 3.32
C GLY A 81 -4.54 -6.61 3.45
N GLY A 82 -5.57 -6.25 2.69
CA GLY A 82 -6.11 -4.88 2.62
C GLY A 82 -6.81 -4.43 3.90
N ILE A 83 -7.70 -5.25 4.45
CA ILE A 83 -8.42 -4.94 5.69
C ILE A 83 -7.50 -5.03 6.91
N GLY A 84 -6.43 -5.82 6.81
CA GLY A 84 -5.54 -6.16 7.90
C GLY A 84 -5.96 -7.45 8.61
N PHE A 85 -4.99 -8.25 8.95
CA PHE A 85 -5.20 -9.57 9.58
C PHE A 85 -6.05 -9.51 10.86
N MET A 86 -5.80 -8.49 11.71
CA MET A 86 -6.56 -8.31 12.94
C MET A 86 -7.98 -7.79 12.70
N GLY A 87 -8.18 -7.06 11.60
CA GLY A 87 -9.50 -6.61 11.17
C GLY A 87 -10.42 -7.78 10.86
N ILE A 88 -9.91 -8.79 10.15
CA ILE A 88 -10.69 -10.00 9.81
C ILE A 88 -11.01 -10.83 11.05
N ILE A 89 -10.04 -11.02 11.97
CA ILE A 89 -10.31 -11.70 13.25
C ILE A 89 -11.42 -10.97 14.03
N GLY A 90 -11.36 -9.65 14.07
CA GLY A 90 -12.38 -8.84 14.74
C GLY A 90 -13.77 -8.99 14.11
N PHE A 91 -13.84 -9.02 12.79
CA PHE A 91 -15.09 -9.24 12.07
C PHE A 91 -15.65 -10.66 12.29
N TYR A 92 -14.78 -11.67 12.27
CA TYR A 92 -15.16 -13.04 12.60
C TYR A 92 -15.74 -13.15 14.02
N LEU A 93 -15.08 -12.54 15.04
CA LEU A 93 -15.58 -12.52 16.41
C LEU A 93 -16.94 -11.83 16.52
N PHE A 94 -17.15 -10.78 15.72
CA PHE A 94 -18.46 -10.11 15.66
C PHE A 94 -19.54 -11.04 15.09
N LEU A 95 -19.29 -11.72 13.98
CA LEU A 95 -20.25 -12.67 13.39
C LEU A 95 -20.60 -13.81 14.35
N MET A 96 -19.64 -14.27 15.13
CA MET A 96 -19.85 -15.32 16.14
C MET A 96 -20.44 -14.82 17.45
N HIS A 97 -20.85 -13.53 17.52
CA HIS A 97 -21.38 -12.87 18.74
C HIS A 97 -20.44 -13.03 19.95
N ARG A 98 -19.12 -13.14 19.72
CA ARG A 98 -18.12 -13.26 20.78
C ARG A 98 -17.48 -11.92 21.08
N ASP A 99 -17.23 -11.65 22.35
CA ASP A 99 -16.48 -10.47 22.75
C ASP A 99 -14.98 -10.69 22.56
N ALA A 100 -14.33 -9.68 22.01
CA ALA A 100 -12.88 -9.68 21.88
C ALA A 100 -12.23 -9.47 23.25
N SER A 101 -11.26 -10.31 23.60
CA SER A 101 -10.46 -10.14 24.81
C SER A 101 -9.59 -8.87 24.72
N LEU A 102 -9.16 -8.33 25.89
CA LEU A 102 -8.25 -7.16 25.92
C LEU A 102 -6.99 -7.34 25.07
N PRO A 103 -6.30 -8.50 25.05
CA PRO A 103 -5.17 -8.71 24.14
C PRO A 103 -5.55 -8.63 22.65
N GLN A 104 -6.73 -9.15 22.27
CA GLN A 104 -7.21 -9.06 20.88
C GLN A 104 -7.54 -7.61 20.50
N LEU A 105 -8.25 -6.87 21.35
CA LEU A 105 -8.53 -5.45 21.14
C LEU A 105 -7.25 -4.63 21.02
N THR A 106 -6.24 -4.95 21.82
CA THR A 106 -4.94 -4.30 21.76
C THR A 106 -4.24 -4.58 20.40
N LEU A 107 -4.24 -5.84 19.94
CA LEU A 107 -3.68 -6.21 18.64
C LEU A 107 -4.42 -5.52 17.48
N MET A 108 -5.76 -5.47 17.51
CA MET A 108 -6.57 -4.73 16.54
C MET A 108 -6.24 -3.23 16.54
N GLY A 109 -6.07 -2.65 17.73
CA GLY A 109 -5.68 -1.25 17.88
C GLY A 109 -4.31 -0.96 17.24
N PHE A 110 -3.34 -1.84 17.42
CA PHE A 110 -2.02 -1.71 16.79
C PHE A 110 -2.09 -1.86 15.26
N ASP A 111 -2.79 -2.88 14.76
CA ASP A 111 -2.96 -3.13 13.33
C ASP A 111 -3.61 -1.91 12.63
N GLN A 112 -4.60 -1.30 13.27
CA GLN A 112 -5.31 -0.13 12.75
C GLN A 112 -4.71 1.21 13.19
N ASN A 113 -3.50 1.25 13.78
CA ASN A 113 -2.84 2.47 14.28
C ASN A 113 -3.72 3.34 15.19
N GLN A 114 -4.61 2.71 15.99
CA GLN A 114 -5.50 3.41 16.91
C GLN A 114 -4.94 3.46 18.32
N ARG A 115 -4.92 4.66 18.93
CA ARG A 115 -4.51 4.84 20.33
C ARG A 115 -5.60 4.46 21.34
N SER A 116 -6.86 4.59 20.94
CA SER A 116 -8.02 4.31 21.81
C SER A 116 -8.69 3.01 21.40
N LEU A 117 -8.88 2.11 22.37
CA LEU A 117 -9.58 0.84 22.18
C LEU A 117 -11.10 0.99 22.27
N ARG A 118 -11.63 2.16 22.68
CA ARG A 118 -13.06 2.37 22.99
C ARG A 118 -13.98 2.04 21.80
N ASN A 119 -13.58 2.38 20.59
CA ASN A 119 -14.42 2.21 19.38
C ASN A 119 -13.79 1.25 18.36
N ILE A 120 -12.76 0.48 18.75
CA ILE A 120 -12.02 -0.35 17.80
C ILE A 120 -12.91 -1.43 17.18
N LYS A 121 -13.81 -2.04 17.96
CA LYS A 121 -14.77 -3.05 17.49
C LYS A 121 -15.68 -2.48 16.40
N SER A 122 -16.26 -1.29 16.64
CA SER A 122 -17.14 -0.61 15.66
C SER A 122 -16.37 -0.19 14.40
N LEU A 123 -15.11 0.25 14.56
CA LEU A 123 -14.27 0.60 13.43
C LEU A 123 -13.95 -0.62 12.56
N VAL A 124 -13.61 -1.76 13.15
CA VAL A 124 -13.31 -3.00 12.42
C VAL A 124 -14.53 -3.50 11.63
N ILE A 125 -15.72 -3.48 12.25
CA ILE A 125 -16.97 -3.84 11.56
C ILE A 125 -17.24 -2.88 10.39
N PHE A 126 -17.06 -1.58 10.63
CA PHE A 126 -17.20 -0.56 9.58
C PHE A 126 -16.25 -0.81 8.42
N ILE A 127 -14.96 -1.11 8.68
CA ILE A 127 -13.97 -1.39 7.65
C ILE A 127 -14.45 -2.54 6.77
N ALA A 128 -14.85 -3.67 7.36
CA ALA A 128 -15.30 -4.83 6.61
C ALA A 128 -16.55 -4.55 5.77
N LEU A 129 -17.54 -3.87 6.33
CA LEU A 129 -18.78 -3.52 5.62
C LEU A 129 -18.52 -2.48 4.53
N PHE A 130 -17.71 -1.45 4.81
CA PHE A 130 -17.37 -0.42 3.85
C PHE A 130 -16.58 -0.98 2.67
N SER A 131 -15.63 -1.89 2.91
CA SER A 131 -14.90 -2.60 1.87
C SER A 131 -15.86 -3.40 0.99
N ALA A 132 -16.66 -4.29 1.58
CA ALA A 132 -17.58 -5.13 0.84
C ALA A 132 -18.59 -4.33 0.00
N VAL A 133 -19.14 -3.24 0.55
CA VAL A 133 -20.08 -2.38 -0.19
C VAL A 133 -19.37 -1.65 -1.33
N SER A 134 -18.18 -1.08 -1.08
CA SER A 134 -17.44 -0.35 -2.12
C SER A 134 -17.03 -1.27 -3.27
N GLU A 135 -16.54 -2.46 -2.97
CA GLU A 135 -16.14 -3.47 -3.94
C GLU A 135 -17.34 -3.99 -4.73
N PHE A 136 -18.46 -4.26 -4.08
CA PHE A 136 -19.68 -4.70 -4.75
C PHE A 136 -20.25 -3.63 -5.67
N VAL A 137 -20.29 -2.36 -5.23
CA VAL A 137 -20.72 -1.26 -6.08
C VAL A 137 -19.73 -1.08 -7.25
N GLY A 138 -18.43 -1.12 -6.99
CA GLY A 138 -17.41 -1.09 -8.04
C GLY A 138 -17.60 -2.21 -9.05
N PHE A 139 -17.80 -3.45 -8.59
CA PHE A 139 -18.09 -4.59 -9.43
C PHE A 139 -19.27 -4.35 -10.40
N LEU A 140 -20.38 -3.82 -9.90
CA LEU A 140 -21.58 -3.55 -10.74
C LEU A 140 -21.31 -2.54 -11.84
N PHE A 141 -20.45 -1.55 -11.60
CA PHE A 141 -20.12 -0.53 -12.61
C PHE A 141 -19.01 -0.98 -13.57
N LEU A 142 -18.13 -1.89 -13.16
CA LEU A 142 -17.02 -2.38 -13.98
C LEU A 142 -17.43 -3.52 -14.92
N ILE A 143 -18.40 -4.37 -14.53
CA ILE A 143 -18.78 -5.57 -15.26
C ILE A 143 -19.14 -5.34 -16.72
N PRO A 144 -19.83 -4.24 -17.14
CA PRO A 144 -20.19 -4.04 -18.54
C PRO A 144 -18.97 -3.88 -19.46
N ASP A 145 -17.91 -3.22 -19.00
CA ASP A 145 -16.71 -2.99 -19.80
C ASP A 145 -15.86 -4.28 -19.86
N VAL A 146 -15.77 -5.03 -18.74
CA VAL A 146 -15.04 -6.31 -18.70
C VAL A 146 -15.76 -7.39 -19.54
N LEU A 147 -17.10 -7.43 -19.53
CA LEU A 147 -17.88 -8.33 -20.41
C LEU A 147 -17.63 -8.06 -21.91
N ARG A 148 -17.46 -6.80 -22.29
CA ARG A 148 -17.12 -6.45 -23.69
C ARG A 148 -15.70 -6.87 -24.06
N PHE A 149 -14.79 -6.85 -23.08
CA PHE A 149 -13.38 -7.20 -23.28
C PHE A 149 -13.19 -8.72 -23.35
N GLU A 150 -13.73 -9.48 -22.40
CA GLU A 150 -13.54 -10.95 -22.29
C GLU A 150 -14.46 -11.75 -23.20
N GLY A 151 -15.70 -11.29 -23.41
CA GLY A 151 -16.71 -11.98 -24.21
C GLY A 151 -17.35 -13.21 -23.54
N ASP A 152 -16.72 -13.81 -22.53
CA ASP A 152 -17.26 -14.90 -21.72
C ASP A 152 -17.75 -14.40 -20.36
N VAL A 153 -18.98 -14.78 -19.99
CA VAL A 153 -19.64 -14.27 -18.78
C VAL A 153 -18.95 -14.77 -17.51
N GLU A 154 -18.55 -16.05 -17.46
CA GLU A 154 -17.94 -16.61 -16.25
C GLU A 154 -16.58 -15.96 -15.97
N THR A 155 -15.74 -15.84 -16.99
CA THR A 155 -14.44 -15.18 -16.90
C THR A 155 -14.59 -13.70 -16.56
N ALA A 156 -15.52 -12.99 -17.20
CA ALA A 156 -15.78 -11.59 -16.93
C ALA A 156 -16.24 -11.32 -15.49
N LEU A 157 -17.12 -12.17 -14.94
CA LEU A 157 -17.55 -12.06 -13.53
C LEU A 157 -16.36 -12.24 -12.58
N ARG A 158 -15.53 -13.24 -12.82
CA ARG A 158 -14.35 -13.53 -12.00
C ARG A 158 -13.31 -12.40 -12.08
N TYR A 159 -12.98 -11.93 -13.28
CA TYR A 159 -12.01 -10.86 -13.51
C TYR A 159 -12.49 -9.53 -12.93
N THR A 160 -13.78 -9.23 -13.08
CA THR A 160 -14.37 -8.02 -12.47
C THR A 160 -14.33 -8.07 -10.95
N ALA A 161 -14.68 -9.21 -10.34
CA ALA A 161 -14.60 -9.38 -8.89
C ALA A 161 -13.16 -9.24 -8.39
N PHE A 162 -12.21 -9.87 -9.07
CA PHE A 162 -10.78 -9.76 -8.77
C PHE A 162 -10.31 -8.30 -8.86
N HIS A 163 -10.64 -7.62 -9.96
CA HIS A 163 -10.22 -6.24 -10.18
C HIS A 163 -10.85 -5.26 -9.18
N ALA A 164 -12.14 -5.41 -8.86
CA ALA A 164 -12.80 -4.56 -7.87
C ALA A 164 -12.15 -4.66 -6.48
N VAL A 165 -11.83 -5.90 -6.06
CA VAL A 165 -11.11 -6.14 -4.80
C VAL A 165 -9.67 -5.63 -4.87
N SER A 166 -8.94 -5.93 -5.94
CA SER A 166 -7.57 -5.46 -6.15
C SER A 166 -7.48 -3.93 -6.11
N ALA A 167 -8.39 -3.23 -6.79
CA ALA A 167 -8.44 -1.78 -6.82
C ALA A 167 -8.76 -1.17 -5.44
N PHE A 168 -9.76 -1.70 -4.72
CA PHE A 168 -10.13 -1.18 -3.40
C PHE A 168 -9.07 -1.48 -2.34
N THR A 169 -8.55 -2.71 -2.31
CA THR A 169 -7.49 -3.10 -1.36
C THR A 169 -6.13 -2.50 -1.71
N ASN A 170 -6.04 -1.80 -2.86
CA ASN A 170 -4.79 -1.27 -3.40
C ASN A 170 -3.73 -2.36 -3.59
N SER A 171 -4.16 -3.55 -3.96
CA SER A 171 -3.25 -4.67 -4.23
C SER A 171 -2.53 -4.53 -5.57
N GLY A 172 -3.13 -3.87 -6.56
CA GLY A 172 -2.50 -3.63 -7.86
C GLY A 172 -2.33 -4.85 -8.75
N LEU A 173 -2.71 -6.05 -8.29
CA LEU A 173 -2.69 -7.27 -9.08
C LEU A 173 -3.83 -7.26 -10.11
N ASP A 174 -3.59 -7.79 -11.30
CA ASP A 174 -4.57 -7.87 -12.38
C ASP A 174 -4.59 -9.24 -13.05
N LEU A 175 -5.68 -9.51 -13.78
CA LEU A 175 -5.85 -10.70 -14.61
C LEU A 175 -5.96 -10.36 -16.11
N PHE A 176 -5.81 -9.09 -16.50
CA PHE A 176 -5.95 -8.64 -17.88
C PHE A 176 -4.65 -8.75 -18.70
N GLY A 177 -3.54 -9.12 -18.07
CA GLY A 177 -2.23 -9.31 -18.71
C GLY A 177 -1.47 -8.02 -19.06
N GLY A 178 -2.06 -6.85 -18.83
CA GLY A 178 -1.46 -5.54 -19.08
C GLY A 178 -1.98 -4.49 -18.11
N SER A 179 -2.33 -4.90 -16.91
CA SER A 179 -2.98 -4.09 -15.90
C SER A 179 -4.26 -3.44 -16.47
N VAL A 180 -4.46 -2.13 -16.33
CA VAL A 180 -5.66 -1.47 -16.85
C VAL A 180 -5.48 -0.81 -18.23
N ALA A 181 -4.33 -0.99 -18.87
CA ALA A 181 -4.05 -0.42 -20.20
C ALA A 181 -5.11 -0.77 -21.27
N PRO A 182 -5.69 -1.99 -21.33
CA PRO A 182 -6.76 -2.31 -22.28
C PRO A 182 -7.99 -1.40 -22.15
N PHE A 183 -8.20 -0.78 -20.99
CA PHE A 183 -9.35 0.06 -20.67
C PHE A 183 -9.07 1.57 -20.76
N ASN A 184 -7.95 2.00 -21.33
CA ASN A 184 -7.56 3.41 -21.45
C ASN A 184 -8.61 4.30 -22.15
N TYR A 185 -9.44 3.70 -22.99
CA TYR A 185 -10.53 4.37 -23.72
C TYR A 185 -11.92 4.06 -23.13
N ALA A 186 -12.00 3.43 -21.95
CA ALA A 186 -13.23 3.16 -21.22
C ALA A 186 -13.35 4.12 -20.00
N PRO A 187 -13.95 5.31 -20.13
CA PRO A 187 -13.94 6.32 -19.07
C PRO A 187 -14.60 5.85 -17.79
N MET A 188 -15.68 5.05 -17.89
CA MET A 188 -16.40 4.53 -16.74
C MET A 188 -15.52 3.56 -15.95
N PHE A 189 -14.85 2.63 -16.63
CA PHE A 189 -13.92 1.70 -16.01
C PHE A 189 -12.79 2.44 -15.28
N MET A 190 -12.14 3.39 -15.96
CA MET A 190 -11.01 4.16 -15.39
C MET A 190 -11.43 5.00 -14.18
N LEU A 191 -12.60 5.68 -14.24
CA LEU A 191 -13.08 6.51 -13.13
C LEU A 191 -13.51 5.67 -11.92
N VAL A 192 -14.20 4.56 -12.14
CA VAL A 192 -14.63 3.66 -11.05
C VAL A 192 -13.42 3.00 -10.39
N THR A 193 -12.46 2.53 -11.17
CA THR A 193 -11.19 1.98 -10.64
C THR A 193 -10.43 3.04 -9.84
N ALA A 194 -10.28 4.28 -10.38
CA ALA A 194 -9.65 5.39 -9.65
C ALA A 194 -10.38 5.71 -8.34
N LEU A 195 -11.72 5.67 -8.34
CA LEU A 195 -12.51 5.89 -7.13
C LEU A 195 -12.29 4.79 -6.09
N LEU A 196 -12.27 3.51 -6.48
CA LEU A 196 -11.99 2.39 -5.58
C LEU A 196 -10.60 2.53 -4.96
N VAL A 197 -9.56 2.77 -5.76
CA VAL A 197 -8.20 3.04 -5.30
C VAL A 197 -8.19 4.20 -4.29
N PHE A 198 -8.83 5.31 -4.63
CA PHE A 198 -8.89 6.50 -3.77
C PHE A 198 -9.59 6.24 -2.44
N LEU A 199 -10.70 5.51 -2.43
CA LEU A 199 -11.42 5.13 -1.21
C LEU A 199 -10.55 4.24 -0.31
N GLY A 200 -9.80 3.32 -0.89
CA GLY A 200 -8.85 2.46 -0.17
C GLY A 200 -7.73 3.24 0.51
N VAL A 201 -7.14 4.25 -0.14
CA VAL A 201 -6.01 5.03 0.41
C VAL A 201 -6.41 6.13 1.39
N LEU A 202 -7.70 6.54 1.42
CA LEU A 202 -8.17 7.72 2.19
C LEU A 202 -8.08 7.53 3.71
N GLY A 203 -7.98 6.29 4.19
CA GLY A 203 -7.94 5.95 5.60
C GLY A 203 -9.33 5.79 6.22
N PHE A 204 -9.57 4.61 6.76
CA PHE A 204 -10.89 4.23 7.31
C PHE A 204 -11.41 5.17 8.40
N PRO A 205 -10.58 5.70 9.34
CA PRO A 205 -11.06 6.68 10.31
C PRO A 205 -11.53 8.00 9.68
N THR A 206 -10.91 8.43 8.56
CA THR A 206 -11.36 9.61 7.81
C THR A 206 -12.74 9.38 7.23
N VAL A 207 -12.96 8.24 6.56
CA VAL A 207 -14.25 7.87 5.97
C VAL A 207 -15.32 7.74 7.05
N TRP A 208 -15.00 7.06 8.16
CA TRP A 208 -15.89 6.96 9.33
C TRP A 208 -16.33 8.32 9.83
N GLU A 209 -15.38 9.24 10.01
CA GLU A 209 -15.69 10.60 10.50
C GLU A 209 -16.54 11.41 9.50
N LEU A 210 -16.31 11.24 8.20
CA LEU A 210 -17.08 11.90 7.16
C LEU A 210 -18.54 11.41 7.10
N LEU A 211 -18.76 10.12 7.29
CA LEU A 211 -20.10 9.51 7.20
C LEU A 211 -20.92 9.68 8.48
N TYR A 212 -20.31 9.44 9.65
CA TYR A 212 -21.04 9.37 10.93
C TYR A 212 -20.99 10.63 11.77
N LEU A 213 -20.01 11.53 11.56
CA LEU A 213 -19.86 12.76 12.33
C LEU A 213 -20.20 14.00 11.50
N ARG A 214 -21.27 13.92 10.70
CA ARG A 214 -21.78 15.07 9.93
C ARG A 214 -22.10 16.24 10.86
N GLY A 215 -21.61 17.44 10.52
CA GLY A 215 -21.84 18.66 11.32
C GLY A 215 -20.93 18.85 12.55
N LYS A 216 -20.12 17.88 12.96
CA LYS A 216 -19.12 18.03 14.03
C LYS A 216 -17.77 18.52 13.49
N LYS A 217 -16.97 19.15 14.38
CA LYS A 217 -15.59 19.57 14.04
C LYS A 217 -14.75 18.34 13.70
N LYS A 218 -14.20 18.31 12.48
CA LYS A 218 -13.33 17.23 12.01
C LYS A 218 -12.03 17.17 12.83
N SER A 219 -11.54 15.95 13.07
CA SER A 219 -10.27 15.70 13.75
C SER A 219 -9.09 16.29 12.97
N LEU A 220 -7.95 16.48 13.65
CA LEU A 220 -6.72 16.90 12.98
C LEU A 220 -6.29 15.89 11.92
N TYR A 221 -6.40 14.59 12.23
CA TYR A 221 -6.09 13.50 11.32
C TYR A 221 -6.89 13.62 10.00
N THR A 222 -8.20 13.78 10.06
CA THR A 222 -9.06 13.91 8.89
C THR A 222 -8.74 15.15 8.05
N LYS A 223 -8.45 16.30 8.71
CA LYS A 223 -8.08 17.54 7.99
C LYS A 223 -6.76 17.39 7.24
N VAL A 224 -5.76 16.79 7.87
CA VAL A 224 -4.45 16.52 7.25
C VAL A 224 -4.63 15.59 6.05
N ASN A 225 -5.34 14.48 6.23
CA ASN A 225 -5.56 13.52 5.16
C ASN A 225 -6.27 14.16 3.95
N LEU A 226 -7.39 14.84 4.16
CA LEU A 226 -8.15 15.45 3.06
C LEU A 226 -7.33 16.48 2.30
N LEU A 227 -6.60 17.37 3.04
CA LEU A 227 -5.78 18.39 2.39
C LEU A 227 -4.64 17.77 1.58
N PHE A 228 -3.87 16.86 2.18
CA PHE A 228 -2.71 16.30 1.50
C PHE A 228 -3.11 15.37 0.35
N HIS A 229 -4.20 14.60 0.47
CA HIS A 229 -4.73 13.84 -0.65
C HIS A 229 -5.14 14.75 -1.82
N ALA A 230 -5.84 15.86 -1.55
CA ALA A 230 -6.24 16.80 -2.58
C ALA A 230 -5.02 17.48 -3.24
N VAL A 231 -4.06 17.96 -2.45
CA VAL A 231 -2.84 18.60 -2.95
C VAL A 231 -2.02 17.63 -3.81
N LEU A 232 -1.73 16.43 -3.30
CA LEU A 232 -0.91 15.44 -4.03
C LEU A 232 -1.61 14.94 -5.29
N LEU A 233 -2.93 14.74 -5.25
CA LEU A 233 -3.71 14.33 -6.42
C LEU A 233 -3.68 15.39 -7.50
N VAL A 234 -4.00 16.64 -7.15
CA VAL A 234 -4.06 17.74 -8.11
C VAL A 234 -2.67 18.07 -8.67
N SER A 235 -1.66 18.22 -7.79
CA SER A 235 -0.29 18.50 -8.22
C SER A 235 0.31 17.34 -9.03
N GLY A 236 0.09 16.09 -8.61
CA GLY A 236 0.52 14.92 -9.36
C GLY A 236 -0.11 14.86 -10.76
N THR A 237 -1.43 15.06 -10.85
CA THR A 237 -2.11 15.10 -12.16
C THR A 237 -1.55 16.20 -13.06
N ILE A 238 -1.41 17.44 -12.55
CA ILE A 238 -0.88 18.56 -13.33
C ILE A 238 0.55 18.28 -13.81
N LEU A 239 1.44 17.82 -12.93
CA LEU A 239 2.81 17.57 -13.27
C LEU A 239 2.97 16.40 -14.23
N ILE A 240 2.28 15.27 -14.01
CA ILE A 240 2.32 14.12 -14.93
C ILE A 240 1.76 14.53 -16.30
N THR A 241 0.63 15.27 -16.32
CA THR A 241 0.07 15.77 -17.58
C THR A 241 1.06 16.66 -18.32
N ALA A 242 1.72 17.58 -17.63
CA ALA A 242 2.67 18.49 -18.26
C ALA A 242 3.91 17.76 -18.83
N LEU A 243 4.40 16.75 -18.12
CA LEU A 243 5.57 15.97 -18.52
C LEU A 243 5.28 14.98 -19.66
N GLU A 244 4.10 14.35 -19.64
CA GLU A 244 3.73 13.27 -20.58
C GLU A 244 2.85 13.76 -21.75
N TRP A 245 2.46 15.03 -21.80
CA TRP A 245 1.50 15.55 -22.77
C TRP A 245 1.83 15.23 -24.23
N SER A 246 3.10 15.31 -24.59
CA SER A 246 3.58 15.08 -25.95
C SER A 246 4.32 13.76 -26.09
N ASN A 247 4.42 12.96 -25.02
CA ASN A 247 5.13 11.69 -25.04
C ASN A 247 4.29 10.61 -25.74
N ARG A 248 4.66 10.25 -26.96
CA ARG A 248 3.98 9.25 -27.78
C ARG A 248 4.05 7.84 -27.19
N GLY A 249 5.07 7.54 -26.42
CA GLY A 249 5.23 6.23 -25.75
C GLY A 249 4.24 5.99 -24.59
N THR A 250 3.57 7.07 -24.13
CA THR A 250 2.61 6.98 -23.01
C THR A 250 1.23 7.48 -23.43
N VAL A 251 0.91 8.75 -23.14
CA VAL A 251 -0.44 9.32 -23.38
C VAL A 251 -0.51 10.22 -24.60
N GLY A 252 0.61 10.59 -25.21
CA GLY A 252 0.69 11.64 -26.24
C GLY A 252 -0.07 11.35 -27.55
N GLU A 253 -0.38 10.10 -27.87
CA GLU A 253 -1.20 9.73 -29.04
C GLU A 253 -2.69 9.67 -28.75
N MET A 254 -3.08 9.72 -27.45
CA MET A 254 -4.50 9.69 -27.06
C MET A 254 -5.20 11.03 -27.36
N PRO A 255 -6.52 11.04 -27.62
CA PRO A 255 -7.32 12.27 -27.66
C PRO A 255 -7.23 13.06 -26.35
N TYR A 256 -7.34 14.38 -26.39
CA TYR A 256 -7.10 15.29 -25.24
C TYR A 256 -7.85 14.89 -23.94
N GLY A 257 -9.12 14.51 -24.04
CA GLY A 257 -9.91 14.07 -22.87
C GLY A 257 -9.36 12.80 -22.24
N PHE A 258 -8.88 11.85 -23.05
CA PHE A 258 -8.29 10.62 -22.57
C PHE A 258 -6.88 10.83 -22.00
N ARG A 259 -6.10 11.79 -22.51
CA ARG A 259 -4.80 12.17 -21.90
C ARG A 259 -5.00 12.62 -20.45
N LEU A 260 -5.97 13.52 -20.21
CA LEU A 260 -6.28 14.00 -18.88
C LEU A 260 -6.80 12.88 -17.95
N LEU A 261 -7.69 12.02 -18.46
CA LEU A 261 -8.22 10.90 -17.71
C LEU A 261 -7.11 9.93 -17.30
N ASN A 262 -6.23 9.57 -18.24
CA ASN A 262 -5.16 8.62 -18.00
C ASN A 262 -4.06 9.19 -17.08
N THR A 263 -3.66 10.45 -17.22
CA THR A 263 -2.71 11.11 -16.31
C THR A 263 -3.28 11.31 -14.91
N PHE A 264 -4.58 11.62 -14.79
CA PHE A 264 -5.29 11.61 -13.51
C PHE A 264 -5.26 10.23 -12.87
N PHE A 265 -5.52 9.17 -13.64
CA PHE A 265 -5.46 7.79 -13.15
C PHE A 265 -4.06 7.42 -12.63
N ILE A 266 -2.99 7.75 -13.38
CA ILE A 266 -1.60 7.55 -12.95
C ILE A 266 -1.36 8.25 -11.61
N SER A 267 -1.82 9.51 -11.45
CA SER A 267 -1.67 10.25 -10.21
C SER A 267 -2.42 9.62 -9.03
N VAL A 268 -3.61 9.05 -9.24
CA VAL A 268 -4.34 8.31 -8.20
C VAL A 268 -3.60 7.03 -7.83
N SER A 269 -3.24 6.22 -8.84
CA SER A 269 -2.66 4.89 -8.66
C SER A 269 -1.22 4.93 -8.12
N SER A 270 -0.45 6.00 -8.41
CA SER A 270 0.93 6.16 -7.92
C SER A 270 1.06 6.20 -6.39
N ARG A 271 -0.02 6.39 -5.65
CA ARG A 271 -0.01 6.44 -4.18
C ARG A 271 -0.47 5.14 -3.54
N SER A 272 0.01 4.01 -4.03
CA SER A 272 -0.26 2.64 -3.56
C SER A 272 -1.35 1.88 -4.33
N GLY A 273 -1.81 2.39 -5.48
CA GLY A 273 -2.83 1.69 -6.28
C GLY A 273 -2.28 0.53 -7.12
N GLY A 274 -1.05 0.66 -7.60
CA GLY A 274 -0.30 -0.37 -8.33
C GLY A 274 -0.81 -0.69 -9.73
N LEU A 275 -1.98 -0.20 -10.10
CA LEU A 275 -2.58 -0.45 -11.41
C LEU A 275 -1.98 0.51 -12.45
N GLY A 276 -1.18 -0.01 -13.37
CA GLY A 276 -0.58 0.73 -14.47
C GLY A 276 -1.50 0.79 -15.69
N ASN A 277 -1.61 1.94 -16.32
CA ASN A 277 -2.37 2.13 -17.56
C ASN A 277 -1.49 2.49 -18.75
N VAL A 278 -0.19 2.65 -18.53
CA VAL A 278 0.84 2.88 -19.55
C VAL A 278 2.07 2.06 -19.21
N ASP A 279 2.88 1.78 -20.20
CA ASP A 279 4.21 1.21 -20.00
C ASP A 279 5.17 2.31 -19.51
N PHE A 280 5.60 2.20 -18.26
CA PHE A 280 6.47 3.20 -17.61
C PHE A 280 7.90 3.18 -18.15
N THR A 281 8.31 2.18 -18.95
CA THR A 281 9.62 2.17 -19.60
C THR A 281 9.75 3.30 -20.62
N PHE A 282 8.63 3.73 -21.20
CA PHE A 282 8.57 4.86 -22.14
C PHE A 282 8.29 6.22 -21.45
N ALA A 283 8.06 6.24 -20.14
CA ALA A 283 7.80 7.48 -19.41
C ALA A 283 9.06 8.37 -19.38
N ALA A 284 8.85 9.68 -19.39
CA ALA A 284 9.94 10.64 -19.26
C ALA A 284 10.68 10.42 -17.91
N PRO A 285 12.04 10.52 -17.86
CA PRO A 285 12.79 10.33 -16.62
C PRO A 285 12.32 11.22 -15.47
N ALA A 286 11.85 12.44 -15.77
CA ALA A 286 11.27 13.34 -14.78
C ALA A 286 9.95 12.80 -14.22
N THR A 287 9.13 12.14 -15.05
CA THR A 287 7.90 11.46 -14.62
C THR A 287 8.22 10.28 -13.72
N VAL A 288 9.21 9.48 -14.08
CA VAL A 288 9.65 8.33 -13.26
C VAL A 288 10.08 8.80 -11.86
N LEU A 289 10.91 9.85 -11.78
CA LEU A 289 11.31 10.43 -10.50
C LEU A 289 10.11 10.98 -9.71
N LEU A 290 9.19 11.67 -10.38
CA LEU A 290 7.95 12.16 -9.74
C LEU A 290 7.11 11.02 -9.19
N LEU A 291 6.95 9.93 -9.95
CA LEU A 291 6.23 8.73 -9.50
C LEU A 291 6.87 8.11 -8.26
N MET A 292 8.21 8.00 -8.23
CA MET A 292 8.93 7.51 -7.06
C MET A 292 8.66 8.38 -5.81
N VAL A 293 8.60 9.71 -5.96
CA VAL A 293 8.26 10.62 -4.87
C VAL A 293 6.80 10.43 -4.42
N LEU A 294 5.85 10.28 -5.36
CA LEU A 294 4.44 10.05 -5.04
C LEU A 294 4.22 8.69 -4.37
N MET A 295 4.89 7.63 -4.82
CA MET A 295 4.90 6.30 -4.18
C MET A 295 5.44 6.39 -2.75
N PHE A 296 6.56 7.13 -2.55
CA PHE A 296 7.17 7.29 -1.24
C PHE A 296 6.24 7.97 -0.23
N ILE A 297 5.45 8.96 -0.65
CA ILE A 297 4.46 9.65 0.21
C ILE A 297 3.14 8.87 0.31
N GLY A 298 3.04 7.67 -0.07
CA GLY A 298 1.96 6.69 0.12
C GLY A 298 0.57 7.22 0.47
N GLY A 299 -0.23 6.39 1.16
CA GLY A 299 -1.59 6.74 1.61
C GLY A 299 -1.70 7.15 3.08
N SER A 300 -2.93 7.17 3.59
CA SER A 300 -3.24 7.50 4.99
C SER A 300 -2.83 6.38 5.95
N ALA A 301 -2.59 6.70 7.20
CA ALA A 301 -2.54 5.70 8.27
C ALA A 301 -3.91 5.02 8.42
N SER A 302 -3.97 3.76 8.80
CA SER A 302 -5.23 2.96 8.82
C SER A 302 -5.95 2.98 7.48
N SER A 303 -5.22 2.73 6.40
CA SER A 303 -5.73 2.53 5.05
C SER A 303 -5.15 1.24 4.46
N THR A 304 -5.58 0.87 3.28
CA THR A 304 -5.02 -0.27 2.55
C THR A 304 -3.62 0.01 1.99
N ALA A 305 -3.23 1.29 1.89
CA ALA A 305 -1.98 1.74 1.28
C ALA A 305 -0.71 1.41 2.08
N GLY A 306 0.43 1.42 1.39
CA GLY A 306 1.79 1.32 1.93
C GLY A 306 2.55 2.66 2.00
N GLY A 307 3.86 2.62 2.01
CA GLY A 307 4.75 3.77 2.02
C GLY A 307 4.81 4.57 3.32
N ILE A 308 5.49 5.73 3.28
CA ILE A 308 5.42 6.71 4.37
C ILE A 308 4.02 7.32 4.36
N ARG A 309 3.38 7.24 5.50
CA ARG A 309 2.00 7.74 5.62
C ARG A 309 1.93 9.24 5.45
N ILE A 310 0.87 9.74 4.79
CA ILE A 310 0.62 11.19 4.61
C ILE A 310 0.76 11.97 5.93
N THR A 311 0.29 11.42 7.04
CA THR A 311 0.41 12.04 8.35
C THR A 311 1.86 12.19 8.80
N THR A 312 2.71 11.20 8.53
CA THR A 312 4.16 11.26 8.80
C THR A 312 4.81 12.37 7.99
N PHE A 313 4.53 12.43 6.69
CA PHE A 313 5.04 13.48 5.80
C PHE A 313 4.59 14.88 6.24
N ALA A 314 3.31 15.05 6.59
CA ALA A 314 2.77 16.31 7.11
C ALA A 314 3.46 16.77 8.41
N ILE A 315 3.76 15.84 9.32
CA ILE A 315 4.50 16.13 10.56
C ILE A 315 5.92 16.60 10.25
N LEU A 316 6.61 15.94 9.33
CA LEU A 316 7.97 16.33 8.92
C LEU A 316 8.00 17.74 8.31
N LEU A 317 7.07 18.06 7.42
CA LEU A 317 6.92 19.41 6.85
C LEU A 317 6.60 20.45 7.92
N ALA A 318 5.70 20.13 8.86
CA ALA A 318 5.37 21.03 9.95
C ALA A 318 6.57 21.29 10.87
N LYS A 319 7.39 20.27 11.14
CA LYS A 319 8.60 20.40 11.94
C LYS A 319 9.67 21.22 11.22
N ALA A 320 9.87 20.98 9.92
CA ALA A 320 10.78 21.80 9.10
C ALA A 320 10.34 23.27 9.13
N ARG A 321 9.05 23.56 8.95
CA ARG A 321 8.50 24.91 9.08
C ARG A 321 8.74 25.51 10.48
N SER A 322 8.49 24.72 11.55
CA SER A 322 8.71 25.16 12.94
C SER A 322 10.17 25.53 13.18
N ALA A 323 11.12 24.74 12.66
CA ALA A 323 12.55 25.03 12.76
C ALA A 323 12.93 26.32 12.03
N ILE A 324 12.43 26.53 10.79
CA ILE A 324 12.68 27.75 10.00
C ILE A 324 12.10 28.99 10.71
N THR A 325 10.89 28.87 11.28
CA THR A 325 10.21 29.96 11.96
C THR A 325 10.64 30.13 13.44
N ARG A 326 11.59 29.33 13.92
CA ARG A 326 12.10 29.31 15.31
C ARG A 326 11.00 29.15 16.37
N ASN A 327 9.91 28.47 16.04
CA ASN A 327 8.87 28.14 17.00
C ASN A 327 9.29 26.93 17.84
N SER A 328 9.01 26.95 19.13
CA SER A 328 9.25 25.81 20.04
C SER A 328 8.36 24.62 19.71
N ASP A 329 7.12 24.89 19.29
CA ASP A 329 6.09 23.89 19.05
C ASP A 329 5.91 23.56 17.57
N VAL A 330 5.64 22.31 17.28
CA VAL A 330 5.23 21.86 15.94
C VAL A 330 3.72 22.01 15.79
N ILE A 331 3.30 22.94 14.95
CA ILE A 331 1.88 23.32 14.82
C ILE A 331 1.32 22.89 13.48
N LEU A 332 0.21 22.14 13.50
CA LEU A 332 -0.64 21.82 12.34
C LEU A 332 -2.09 22.24 12.60
N PHE A 333 -2.70 22.98 11.67
CA PHE A 333 -4.10 23.47 11.79
C PHE A 333 -4.40 24.12 13.15
N ARG A 334 -3.50 24.98 13.65
CA ARG A 334 -3.59 25.67 14.95
C ARG A 334 -3.63 24.73 16.17
N LYS A 335 -3.07 23.50 16.04
CA LYS A 335 -2.90 22.56 17.15
C LYS A 335 -1.43 22.18 17.27
N SER A 336 -0.90 22.18 18.47
CA SER A 336 0.43 21.68 18.79
C SER A 336 0.43 20.16 18.79
N LEU A 337 1.49 19.55 18.25
CA LEU A 337 1.67 18.10 18.17
C LEU A 337 2.44 17.58 19.38
N TYR A 338 2.15 16.34 19.78
CA TYR A 338 2.95 15.65 20.79
C TYR A 338 4.36 15.38 20.25
N GLU A 339 5.37 15.64 21.07
CA GLU A 339 6.78 15.39 20.72
C GLU A 339 7.03 13.91 20.36
N GLU A 340 6.34 12.98 21.03
CA GLU A 340 6.40 11.55 20.71
C GLU A 340 5.98 11.24 19.27
N ASP A 341 4.98 11.94 18.71
CA ASP A 341 4.54 11.74 17.34
C ASP A 341 5.54 12.32 16.34
N VAL A 342 6.15 13.43 16.68
CA VAL A 342 7.23 14.04 15.88
C VAL A 342 8.45 13.12 15.84
N GLN A 343 8.87 12.57 16.98
CA GLN A 343 9.99 11.62 17.04
C GLN A 343 9.70 10.34 16.26
N LYS A 344 8.48 9.80 16.36
CA LYS A 344 8.06 8.63 15.55
C LYS A 344 8.13 8.92 14.05
N ALA A 345 7.72 10.12 13.62
CA ALA A 345 7.78 10.50 12.21
C ALA A 345 9.22 10.53 11.69
N TYR A 346 10.18 11.02 12.45
CA TYR A 346 11.60 10.97 12.12
C TYR A 346 12.14 9.55 12.03
N ILE A 347 11.79 8.70 13.00
CA ILE A 347 12.22 7.29 13.03
C ILE A 347 11.72 6.59 11.75
N VAL A 348 10.41 6.73 11.42
CA VAL A 348 9.85 6.12 10.20
C VAL A 348 10.60 6.60 8.96
N PHE A 349 10.73 7.91 8.79
CA PHE A 349 11.37 8.49 7.61
C PHE A 349 12.81 8.00 7.44
N PHE A 350 13.62 8.13 8.50
CA PHE A 350 15.03 7.74 8.47
C PHE A 350 15.21 6.26 8.15
N PHE A 351 14.47 5.38 8.84
CA PHE A 351 14.64 3.94 8.65
C PHE A 351 14.08 3.44 7.32
N VAL A 352 12.95 3.97 6.83
CA VAL A 352 12.43 3.59 5.51
C VAL A 352 13.42 4.01 4.42
N LEU A 353 13.93 5.24 4.50
CA LEU A 353 14.90 5.75 3.53
C LEU A 353 16.22 4.97 3.58
N SER A 354 16.74 4.69 4.77
CA SER A 354 17.96 3.90 4.95
C SER A 354 17.80 2.47 4.45
N PHE A 355 16.65 1.83 4.72
CA PHE A 355 16.38 0.49 4.25
C PHE A 355 16.19 0.45 2.72
N PHE A 356 15.58 1.48 2.14
CA PHE A 356 15.48 1.62 0.69
C PHE A 356 16.87 1.69 0.02
N PHE A 357 17.75 2.59 0.48
CA PHE A 357 19.10 2.70 -0.10
C PHE A 357 19.93 1.44 0.12
N LEU A 358 19.84 0.81 1.29
CA LEU A 358 20.49 -0.48 1.52
C LEU A 358 19.96 -1.54 0.56
N SER A 359 18.67 -1.58 0.32
CA SER A 359 18.04 -2.54 -0.58
C SER A 359 18.43 -2.30 -2.05
N CYS A 360 18.47 -1.04 -2.48
CA CYS A 360 19.00 -0.72 -3.82
C CYS A 360 20.45 -1.20 -3.98
N PHE A 361 21.30 -0.94 -2.96
CA PHE A 361 22.70 -1.40 -3.00
C PHE A 361 22.80 -2.94 -3.11
N VAL A 362 21.99 -3.69 -2.35
CA VAL A 362 21.95 -5.15 -2.43
C VAL A 362 21.47 -5.63 -3.79
N LEU A 363 20.40 -5.02 -4.33
CA LEU A 363 19.84 -5.37 -5.63
C LEU A 363 20.79 -5.05 -6.77
N PHE A 364 21.55 -3.94 -6.74
CA PHE A 364 22.55 -3.62 -7.77
C PHE A 364 23.71 -4.62 -7.81
N ILE A 365 24.01 -5.29 -6.68
CA ILE A 365 25.00 -6.36 -6.64
C ILE A 365 24.45 -7.67 -7.19
N SER A 366 23.17 -7.97 -6.93
CA SER A 366 22.56 -9.25 -7.32
C SER A 366 22.00 -9.23 -8.75
N GLU A 367 21.60 -8.06 -9.26
CA GLU A 367 20.92 -7.86 -10.54
C GLU A 367 21.77 -6.96 -11.47
N ASP A 368 23.06 -7.24 -11.57
CA ASP A 368 24.05 -6.43 -12.30
C ASP A 368 23.78 -6.28 -13.80
N ALA A 369 23.01 -7.19 -14.39
CA ALA A 369 22.61 -7.16 -15.80
C ALA A 369 21.40 -6.23 -16.08
N LEU A 370 20.68 -5.78 -15.03
CA LEU A 370 19.47 -4.98 -15.18
C LEU A 370 19.77 -3.48 -15.10
N ASP A 371 18.91 -2.68 -15.74
CA ASP A 371 19.03 -1.22 -15.70
C ASP A 371 18.86 -0.66 -14.29
N VAL A 372 19.75 0.24 -13.88
CA VAL A 372 19.79 0.85 -12.55
C VAL A 372 18.48 1.60 -12.21
N LEU A 373 17.90 2.31 -13.20
CA LEU A 373 16.66 3.04 -13.00
C LEU A 373 15.49 2.07 -12.78
N ALA A 374 15.42 0.99 -13.55
CA ALA A 374 14.41 -0.04 -13.44
C ALA A 374 14.47 -0.75 -12.07
N VAL A 375 15.66 -1.18 -11.63
CA VAL A 375 15.87 -1.80 -10.32
C VAL A 375 15.53 -0.82 -9.17
N THR A 376 15.88 0.46 -9.29
CA THR A 376 15.56 1.48 -8.31
C THR A 376 14.04 1.70 -8.21
N PHE A 377 13.35 1.75 -9.35
CA PHE A 377 11.90 1.92 -9.43
C PHE A 377 11.17 0.72 -8.81
N GLU A 378 11.59 -0.51 -9.14
CA GLU A 378 11.06 -1.76 -8.57
C GLU A 378 11.26 -1.79 -7.05
N GLY A 379 12.46 -1.43 -6.56
CA GLY A 379 12.75 -1.32 -5.14
C GLY A 379 11.87 -0.30 -4.43
N MET A 380 11.64 0.88 -5.04
CA MET A 380 10.72 1.89 -4.51
C MET A 380 9.30 1.36 -4.48
N SER A 381 8.84 0.73 -5.54
CA SER A 381 7.51 0.13 -5.64
C SER A 381 7.30 -0.94 -4.56
N ALA A 382 8.28 -1.81 -4.37
CA ALA A 382 8.23 -2.88 -3.37
C ALA A 382 8.14 -2.36 -1.93
N ILE A 383 9.03 -1.43 -1.52
CA ILE A 383 9.05 -0.94 -0.14
C ILE A 383 7.85 -0.05 0.19
N THR A 384 7.28 0.60 -0.81
CA THR A 384 6.10 1.46 -0.64
C THR A 384 4.79 0.70 -0.85
N ASN A 385 4.84 -0.58 -1.22
CA ASN A 385 3.69 -1.42 -1.58
C ASN A 385 2.82 -0.69 -2.62
N ASN A 386 3.44 -0.24 -3.72
CA ASN A 386 2.72 0.46 -4.77
C ASN A 386 2.28 -0.47 -5.91
N GLY A 387 3.20 -1.27 -6.50
CA GLY A 387 2.92 -2.22 -7.58
C GLY A 387 3.28 -1.74 -8.99
N PHE A 388 3.63 -0.48 -9.19
CA PHE A 388 4.16 -0.05 -10.48
C PHE A 388 5.48 -0.76 -10.78
N SER A 389 5.66 -1.22 -12.01
CA SER A 389 6.83 -1.96 -12.47
C SER A 389 7.30 -1.44 -13.83
N PHE A 390 8.59 -1.59 -14.08
CA PHE A 390 9.20 -1.48 -15.41
C PHE A 390 9.18 -2.81 -16.17
N GLY A 391 8.46 -3.82 -15.67
CA GLY A 391 8.37 -5.14 -16.30
C GLY A 391 9.53 -6.08 -15.98
N ILE A 392 10.51 -5.64 -15.17
CA ILE A 392 11.69 -6.46 -14.84
C ILE A 392 11.46 -7.49 -13.73
N THR A 393 10.29 -7.48 -13.07
CA THR A 393 10.01 -8.34 -11.91
C THR A 393 10.19 -9.83 -12.23
N GLY A 394 9.80 -10.28 -13.43
CA GLY A 394 9.97 -11.66 -13.89
C GLY A 394 11.44 -12.04 -14.17
N GLU A 395 12.27 -11.07 -14.52
CA GLU A 395 13.68 -11.24 -14.91
C GLU A 395 14.62 -11.29 -13.70
N LEU A 396 14.13 -10.92 -12.50
CA LEU A 396 14.92 -10.94 -11.27
C LEU A 396 15.46 -12.33 -10.96
N SER A 397 16.70 -12.39 -10.46
CA SER A 397 17.29 -13.61 -9.93
C SER A 397 16.45 -14.17 -8.76
N THR A 398 16.65 -15.44 -8.41
CA THR A 398 16.01 -16.02 -7.24
C THR A 398 16.28 -15.22 -5.97
N PHE A 399 17.49 -14.70 -5.80
CA PHE A 399 17.86 -13.86 -4.68
C PHE A 399 17.13 -12.50 -4.74
N GLY A 400 17.07 -11.84 -5.90
CA GLY A 400 16.34 -10.59 -6.10
C GLY A 400 14.86 -10.73 -5.79
N LYS A 401 14.22 -11.82 -6.25
CA LYS A 401 12.82 -12.13 -5.92
C LYS A 401 12.60 -12.24 -4.41
N LEU A 402 13.47 -12.97 -3.69
CA LEU A 402 13.39 -13.10 -2.24
C LEU A 402 13.63 -11.77 -1.52
N TRP A 403 14.55 -10.94 -2.02
CA TRP A 403 14.83 -9.63 -1.44
C TRP A 403 13.67 -8.65 -1.63
N ILE A 404 13.09 -8.58 -2.84
CA ILE A 404 11.87 -7.79 -3.11
C ILE A 404 10.71 -8.28 -2.25
N THR A 405 10.54 -9.60 -2.09
CA THR A 405 9.53 -10.17 -1.18
C THR A 405 9.71 -9.65 0.25
N LEU A 406 10.94 -9.63 0.76
CA LEU A 406 11.24 -9.04 2.07
C LEU A 406 10.90 -7.55 2.11
N MET A 407 11.24 -6.77 1.08
CA MET A 407 10.92 -5.34 1.00
C MET A 407 9.40 -5.09 1.05
N MET A 408 8.60 -5.85 0.30
CA MET A 408 7.14 -5.78 0.31
C MET A 408 6.56 -6.05 1.71
N MET A 409 7.05 -7.08 2.39
CA MET A 409 6.62 -7.41 3.75
C MET A 409 7.01 -6.32 4.77
N VAL A 410 8.23 -5.78 4.68
CA VAL A 410 8.70 -4.68 5.54
C VAL A 410 7.85 -3.42 5.33
N GLY A 411 7.54 -3.08 4.08
CA GLY A 411 6.67 -1.96 3.73
C GLY A 411 5.29 -2.08 4.35
N ARG A 412 4.68 -3.28 4.29
CA ARG A 412 3.32 -3.53 4.78
C ARG A 412 3.23 -3.55 6.30
N ILE A 413 4.07 -4.32 6.96
CA ILE A 413 4.08 -4.45 8.42
C ILE A 413 4.43 -3.11 9.08
N GLY A 414 5.21 -2.29 8.39
CA GLY A 414 5.72 -1.01 8.85
C GLY A 414 6.99 -1.15 9.68
N ILE A 415 7.97 -0.34 9.34
CA ILE A 415 9.33 -0.41 9.92
C ILE A 415 9.34 -0.24 11.45
N ILE A 416 8.43 0.59 12.00
CA ILE A 416 8.29 0.76 13.47
C ILE A 416 7.91 -0.55 14.15
N SER A 417 6.98 -1.31 13.56
CA SER A 417 6.54 -2.59 14.12
C SER A 417 7.70 -3.59 14.17
N ILE A 418 8.52 -3.60 13.12
CA ILE A 418 9.72 -4.45 13.05
C ILE A 418 10.74 -4.01 14.10
N ILE A 419 11.05 -2.70 14.20
CA ILE A 419 12.00 -2.19 15.19
C ILE A 419 11.55 -2.54 16.61
N TYR A 420 10.27 -2.30 16.95
CA TYR A 420 9.74 -2.61 18.30
C TYR A 420 9.55 -4.11 18.56
N SER A 421 9.58 -4.95 17.52
CA SER A 421 9.62 -6.40 17.71
C SER A 421 11.01 -6.87 18.18
N VAL A 422 12.07 -6.17 17.76
CA VAL A 422 13.48 -6.53 18.04
C VAL A 422 14.04 -5.72 19.21
N VAL A 423 13.78 -4.41 19.27
CA VAL A 423 14.36 -3.50 20.25
C VAL A 423 13.43 -3.31 21.44
N LYS A 424 13.93 -3.62 22.65
CA LYS A 424 13.22 -3.34 23.91
C LYS A 424 13.54 -1.90 24.36
N PRO A 425 12.52 -1.07 24.67
CA PRO A 425 12.77 0.25 25.23
C PRO A 425 13.47 0.10 26.59
N ARG A 426 14.66 0.70 26.70
CA ARG A 426 15.37 0.80 27.97
C ARG A 426 15.09 2.17 28.57
N LYS A 427 14.52 2.23 29.77
CA LYS A 427 14.51 3.46 30.56
C LYS A 427 15.90 3.66 31.14
N SER A 428 16.60 4.69 30.69
CA SER A 428 17.87 5.06 31.33
C SER A 428 17.57 5.68 32.69
N ALA A 429 18.14 5.11 33.73
CA ALA A 429 18.11 5.71 35.07
C ALA A 429 19.13 6.87 35.22
N VAL A 430 20.04 7.02 34.25
CA VAL A 430 21.11 7.99 34.26
C VAL A 430 20.73 9.16 33.33
N LYS A 431 20.86 10.40 33.84
CA LYS A 431 20.76 11.62 33.04
C LYS A 431 22.18 12.10 32.74
N TYR A 432 22.51 12.21 31.48
CA TYR A 432 23.78 12.77 31.03
C TYR A 432 23.72 14.28 30.95
N ILE A 433 24.88 14.96 31.14
CA ILE A 433 25.03 16.39 30.96
C ILE A 433 24.82 16.71 29.46
N LYS A 434 24.08 17.79 29.19
CA LYS A 434 23.88 18.27 27.82
C LYS A 434 25.08 19.09 27.38
N GLU A 435 25.60 18.75 26.20
CA GLU A 435 26.68 19.50 25.56
C GLU A 435 26.23 19.89 24.12
N SER A 436 26.69 21.04 23.66
CA SER A 436 26.38 21.53 22.33
C SER A 436 27.33 20.91 21.30
N ILE A 437 26.79 20.52 20.13
CA ILE A 437 27.54 20.06 18.96
C ILE A 437 27.26 21.01 17.79
N ILE A 438 28.28 21.27 16.99
CA ILE A 438 28.12 22.07 15.77
C ILE A 438 27.39 21.24 14.73
N VAL A 439 26.28 21.78 14.25
CA VAL A 439 25.50 21.19 13.14
C VAL A 439 25.65 22.11 11.94
N GLY A 440 26.09 21.55 10.80
CA GLY A 440 26.36 22.28 9.55
C GLY A 440 25.10 22.80 8.86
#